data_d563939175c332e52741b60c9402b0ea
#
_entry.id   d563939175c332e52741b60c9402b0ea
#
_cell.length_a   1.000
_cell.length_b   1.000
_cell.length_c   1.000
_cell.angle_alpha   90.00
_cell.angle_beta   90.00
_cell.angle_gamma   90.00
#
_symmetry.space_group_name_H-M   'P 1'
#
loop_
_entity.id
_entity.type
_entity.pdbx_description
1 polymer ?
#
loop_
_entity_poly.entity_id
_entity_poly.type
_entity_poly.pdbx_seq_one_letter_code
_entity_poly.pdbx_strand_id
1 'polypeptide(L)'
;MGGIPNYSLMIDYINHCGDGASADLSAFQFRTKSATNRFIKAVEDCFLNFKSDEHKSLFLSALASNDFSFEEKLVVLYWQIVCCNNLFREITDNVFLRALYSGRSSIAKADVEAYLKYIKAKEPEELNWSDSTIANSASKYLTMLKKFGFAAGTLQKEIKAPHLSSALFVYLVKLALTVYPDERTLANPLFRFSFLDNQSIITRLKTIEYIPLWNITQIGSDITITLK
;
A
#
# COMPACT_ATOMS: atom_id res chain seq x y z
N MET A 1 5.09 8.57 -9.32
CA MET A 1 5.72 7.48 -8.53
C MET A 1 6.70 6.62 -9.33
N GLY A 2 6.48 6.26 -10.59
CA GLY A 2 7.43 5.50 -11.40
C GLY A 2 8.84 6.11 -11.56
N GLY A 3 9.03 7.34 -11.14
CA GLY A 3 10.33 8.02 -11.16
C GLY A 3 11.14 7.93 -9.87
N ILE A 4 10.61 7.32 -8.79
CA ILE A 4 11.37 7.15 -7.54
C ILE A 4 12.43 6.07 -7.77
N PRO A 5 13.71 6.42 -7.73
CA PRO A 5 14.77 5.51 -8.20
C PRO A 5 15.05 4.37 -7.22
N ASN A 6 14.86 4.58 -5.91
CA ASN A 6 15.27 3.64 -4.88
C ASN A 6 14.34 3.74 -3.66
N TYR A 7 13.74 2.62 -3.22
CA TYR A 7 12.88 2.58 -2.03
C TYR A 7 13.67 2.61 -0.71
N SER A 8 14.91 2.14 -0.68
CA SER A 8 15.76 2.34 0.50
C SER A 8 15.95 3.83 0.77
N LEU A 9 16.33 4.59 -0.26
CA LEU A 9 16.47 6.06 -0.17
C LEU A 9 15.17 6.75 0.27
N MET A 10 14.03 6.21 -0.12
CA MET A 10 12.72 6.72 0.26
C MET A 10 12.42 6.46 1.74
N ILE A 11 12.73 5.27 2.25
CA ILE A 11 12.59 4.93 3.66
C ILE A 11 13.50 5.81 4.51
N ASP A 12 14.75 5.99 4.09
CA ASP A 12 15.70 6.87 4.78
C ASP A 12 15.17 8.31 4.85
N TYR A 13 14.64 8.83 3.74
CA TYR A 13 14.04 10.17 3.71
C TYR A 13 12.82 10.28 4.63
N ILE A 14 11.92 9.29 4.60
CA ILE A 14 10.71 9.29 5.45
C ILE A 14 11.09 9.26 6.94
N ASN A 15 12.06 8.44 7.31
CA ASN A 15 12.54 8.37 8.70
C ASN A 15 13.12 9.73 9.16
N HIS A 16 13.90 10.39 8.31
CA HIS A 16 14.41 11.74 8.62
C HIS A 16 13.31 12.81 8.75
N CYS A 17 12.30 12.77 7.89
CA CYS A 17 11.15 13.68 7.97
C CYS A 17 10.30 13.44 9.20
N GLY A 18 10.21 12.19 9.66
CA GLY A 18 9.46 11.79 10.85
C GLY A 18 10.00 12.41 12.13
N ASP A 19 11.31 12.58 12.21
CA ASP A 19 12.02 13.16 13.36
C ASP A 19 11.95 14.72 13.42
N GLY A 20 11.28 15.35 12.45
CA GLY A 20 11.15 16.82 12.41
C GLY A 20 12.44 17.57 12.04
N ALA A 21 13.51 16.85 11.73
CA ALA A 21 14.74 17.42 11.21
C ALA A 21 14.56 17.83 9.75
N SER A 22 15.07 18.99 9.35
CA SER A 22 15.25 19.31 7.94
C SER A 22 16.22 18.28 7.37
N ALA A 23 15.71 17.35 6.53
CA ALA A 23 16.54 16.31 5.96
C ALA A 23 17.76 16.94 5.29
N ASP A 24 18.97 16.54 5.71
CA ASP A 24 20.18 16.88 4.98
C ASP A 24 20.15 16.13 3.64
N LEU A 25 19.64 16.82 2.63
CA LEU A 25 19.46 16.30 1.28
C LEU A 25 20.79 16.08 0.56
N SER A 26 21.92 16.52 1.12
CA SER A 26 23.24 16.30 0.55
C SER A 26 23.63 14.82 0.53
N ALA A 27 23.11 14.02 1.47
CA ALA A 27 23.27 12.57 1.52
C ALA A 27 22.61 11.84 0.33
N PHE A 28 21.61 12.48 -0.31
CA PHE A 28 20.80 11.89 -1.36
C PHE A 28 21.30 12.23 -2.76
N GLN A 29 22.53 12.09 -3.09
CA GLN A 29 23.28 12.27 -4.35
C GLN A 29 22.44 12.40 -5.66
N PHE A 30 21.45 13.31 -5.68
CA PHE A 30 20.70 13.61 -6.90
C PHE A 30 21.54 14.46 -7.87
N ARG A 31 21.49 14.14 -9.14
CA ARG A 31 22.21 14.86 -10.20
C ARG A 31 21.83 16.35 -10.31
N THR A 32 20.60 16.69 -9.92
CA THR A 32 20.08 18.07 -10.06
C THR A 32 19.08 18.39 -8.95
N LYS A 33 19.01 19.67 -8.55
CA LYS A 33 18.03 20.18 -7.61
C LYS A 33 16.58 19.89 -8.04
N SER A 34 16.30 19.91 -9.35
CA SER A 34 14.97 19.55 -9.89
C SER A 34 14.62 18.08 -9.68
N ALA A 35 15.60 17.17 -9.75
CA ALA A 35 15.37 15.75 -9.46
C ALA A 35 15.10 15.52 -7.97
N THR A 36 15.83 16.22 -7.09
CA THR A 36 15.60 16.21 -5.66
C THR A 36 14.18 16.68 -5.31
N ASN A 37 13.77 17.85 -5.81
CA ASN A 37 12.43 18.38 -5.53
C ASN A 37 11.32 17.47 -6.03
N ARG A 38 11.48 16.84 -7.21
CA ARG A 38 10.51 15.85 -7.73
C ARG A 38 10.43 14.59 -6.88
N PHE A 39 11.57 14.13 -6.35
CA PHE A 39 11.61 13.00 -5.44
C PHE A 39 10.87 13.32 -4.14
N ILE A 40 11.22 14.43 -3.47
CA ILE A 40 10.59 14.89 -2.23
C ILE A 40 9.08 14.97 -2.41
N LYS A 41 8.64 15.77 -3.40
CA LYS A 41 7.22 15.94 -3.68
C LYS A 41 6.51 14.59 -3.92
N ALA A 42 7.13 13.67 -4.67
CA ALA A 42 6.53 12.37 -4.91
C ALA A 42 6.41 11.53 -3.63
N VAL A 43 7.36 11.64 -2.69
CA VAL A 43 7.29 10.93 -1.41
C VAL A 43 6.22 11.57 -0.52
N GLU A 44 6.22 12.88 -0.37
CA GLU A 44 5.23 13.62 0.42
C GLU A 44 3.81 13.35 -0.06
N ASP A 45 3.53 13.56 -1.35
CA ASP A 45 2.20 13.37 -1.94
C ASP A 45 1.68 11.92 -1.81
N CYS A 46 2.57 10.94 -1.68
CA CYS A 46 2.16 9.53 -1.74
C CYS A 46 2.28 8.78 -0.43
N PHE A 47 3.13 9.22 0.51
CA PHE A 47 3.39 8.47 1.74
C PHE A 47 3.27 9.29 3.02
N LEU A 48 3.34 10.63 2.96
CA LEU A 48 3.31 11.48 4.15
C LEU A 48 1.94 12.13 4.37
N ASN A 49 0.89 11.54 3.85
CA ASN A 49 -0.49 11.96 4.11
C ASN A 49 -1.14 10.95 5.06
N PHE A 50 -1.55 11.39 6.24
CA PHE A 50 -2.06 10.54 7.31
C PHE A 50 -3.50 10.87 7.66
N LYS A 51 -4.26 9.87 8.13
CA LYS A 51 -5.65 10.05 8.59
C LYS A 51 -5.71 10.57 10.03
N SER A 52 -4.68 10.27 10.84
CA SER A 52 -4.53 10.71 12.23
C SER A 52 -3.06 10.67 12.65
N ASP A 53 -2.76 11.22 13.84
CA ASP A 53 -1.42 11.16 14.42
C ASP A 53 -1.04 9.74 14.82
N GLU A 54 -1.99 8.92 15.24
CA GLU A 54 -1.79 7.50 15.52
C GLU A 54 -1.39 6.72 14.26
N HIS A 55 -2.04 7.03 13.12
CA HIS A 55 -1.67 6.45 11.82
C HIS A 55 -0.24 6.83 11.45
N LYS A 56 0.14 8.11 11.62
CA LYS A 56 1.50 8.60 11.38
C LYS A 56 2.51 7.88 12.26
N SER A 57 2.26 7.82 13.57
CA SER A 57 3.13 7.17 14.54
C SER A 57 3.32 5.68 14.23
N LEU A 58 2.24 4.96 13.94
CA LEU A 58 2.26 3.54 13.57
C LEU A 58 3.11 3.30 12.31
N PHE A 59 2.93 4.11 11.28
CA PHE A 59 3.67 4.00 10.02
C PHE A 59 5.17 4.27 10.20
N LEU A 60 5.53 5.36 10.87
CA LEU A 60 6.93 5.74 11.09
C LEU A 60 7.64 4.71 11.97
N SER A 61 6.99 4.24 13.04
CA SER A 61 7.54 3.19 13.90
C SER A 61 7.82 1.89 13.13
N ALA A 62 6.94 1.50 12.21
CA ALA A 62 7.16 0.31 11.38
C ALA A 62 8.35 0.46 10.43
N LEU A 63 8.52 1.64 9.81
CA LEU A 63 9.66 1.87 8.91
C LEU A 63 10.99 1.97 9.66
N ALA A 64 11.00 2.51 10.87
CA ALA A 64 12.18 2.61 11.72
C ALA A 64 12.55 1.28 12.39
N SER A 65 11.58 0.37 12.59
CA SER A 65 11.80 -0.90 13.29
C SER A 65 12.81 -1.80 12.57
N ASN A 66 13.63 -2.49 13.34
CA ASN A 66 14.50 -3.55 12.87
C ASN A 66 13.81 -4.92 12.82
N ASP A 67 12.58 -5.02 13.32
CA ASP A 67 11.79 -6.26 13.28
C ASP A 67 11.24 -6.56 11.89
N PHE A 68 11.19 -5.56 11.01
CA PHE A 68 10.78 -5.71 9.62
C PHE A 68 11.98 -5.79 8.69
N SER A 69 12.02 -6.83 7.87
CA SER A 69 12.94 -6.92 6.74
C SER A 69 12.66 -5.79 5.73
N PHE A 70 13.58 -5.59 4.78
CA PHE A 70 13.36 -4.60 3.72
C PHE A 70 12.12 -4.92 2.88
N GLU A 71 11.90 -6.18 2.55
CA GLU A 71 10.74 -6.66 1.81
C GLU A 71 9.43 -6.39 2.58
N GLU A 72 9.44 -6.57 3.90
CA GLU A 72 8.29 -6.27 4.74
C GLU A 72 8.01 -4.77 4.83
N LYS A 73 9.05 -3.93 4.88
CA LYS A 73 8.91 -2.47 4.79
C LYS A 73 8.30 -2.03 3.45
N LEU A 74 8.56 -2.76 2.35
CA LEU A 74 7.87 -2.51 1.08
C LEU A 74 6.36 -2.80 1.17
N VAL A 75 5.95 -3.82 1.92
CA VAL A 75 4.52 -4.09 2.18
C VAL A 75 3.89 -3.00 3.05
N VAL A 76 4.60 -2.51 4.06
CA VAL A 76 4.16 -1.35 4.87
C VAL A 76 3.95 -0.12 3.98
N LEU A 77 4.88 0.19 3.09
CA LEU A 77 4.76 1.28 2.12
C LEU A 77 3.58 1.09 1.15
N TYR A 78 3.34 -0.15 0.73
CA TYR A 78 2.18 -0.46 -0.12
C TYR A 78 0.85 -0.17 0.60
N TRP A 79 0.68 -0.59 1.84
CA TRP A 79 -0.53 -0.26 2.59
C TRP A 79 -0.67 1.24 2.84
N GLN A 80 0.44 1.93 3.10
CA GLN A 80 0.42 3.38 3.25
C GLN A 80 -0.10 4.08 1.99
N ILE A 81 0.38 3.73 0.80
CA ILE A 81 -0.13 4.34 -0.42
C ILE A 81 -1.58 3.95 -0.72
N VAL A 82 -2.02 2.74 -0.36
CA VAL A 82 -3.44 2.35 -0.42
C VAL A 82 -4.30 3.25 0.47
N CYS A 83 -3.81 3.65 1.64
CA CYS A 83 -4.52 4.58 2.53
C CYS A 83 -4.57 6.01 2.00
N CYS A 84 -3.53 6.47 1.28
CA CYS A 84 -3.32 7.87 0.93
C CYS A 84 -3.68 8.23 -0.50
N ASN A 85 -3.69 7.27 -1.43
CA ASN A 85 -3.87 7.52 -2.84
C ASN A 85 -5.07 6.74 -3.39
N ASN A 86 -6.18 7.44 -3.59
CA ASN A 86 -7.42 6.83 -4.08
C ASN A 86 -7.25 6.15 -5.44
N LEU A 87 -6.55 6.78 -6.40
CA LEU A 87 -6.34 6.18 -7.72
C LEU A 87 -5.53 4.88 -7.63
N PHE A 88 -4.46 4.87 -6.85
CA PHE A 88 -3.67 3.66 -6.63
C PHE A 88 -4.51 2.56 -5.99
N ARG A 89 -5.31 2.90 -4.98
CA ARG A 89 -6.22 1.97 -4.30
C ARG A 89 -7.23 1.38 -5.26
N GLU A 90 -7.90 2.22 -6.06
CA GLU A 90 -8.91 1.81 -7.04
C GLU A 90 -8.34 0.85 -8.10
N ILE A 91 -7.19 1.19 -8.69
CA ILE A 91 -6.54 0.31 -9.67
C ILE A 91 -6.12 -1.00 -8.99
N THR A 92 -5.59 -0.94 -7.77
CA THR A 92 -5.14 -2.13 -7.04
C THR A 92 -6.30 -3.06 -6.76
N ASP A 93 -7.43 -2.55 -6.28
CA ASP A 93 -8.61 -3.35 -5.98
C ASP A 93 -9.22 -3.98 -7.24
N ASN A 94 -9.45 -3.16 -8.27
CA ASN A 94 -10.23 -3.58 -9.42
C ASN A 94 -9.42 -4.29 -10.51
N VAL A 95 -8.10 -4.15 -10.54
CA VAL A 95 -7.24 -4.80 -11.53
C VAL A 95 -6.36 -5.85 -10.88
N PHE A 96 -5.49 -5.45 -9.93
CA PHE A 96 -4.47 -6.35 -9.38
C PHE A 96 -5.08 -7.42 -8.47
N LEU A 97 -5.82 -7.03 -7.43
CA LEU A 97 -6.42 -7.96 -6.47
C LEU A 97 -7.52 -8.80 -7.14
N ARG A 98 -8.29 -8.21 -8.05
CA ARG A 98 -9.26 -8.97 -8.83
C ARG A 98 -8.59 -10.06 -9.66
N ALA A 99 -7.46 -9.77 -10.31
CA ALA A 99 -6.69 -10.77 -11.05
C ALA A 99 -6.11 -11.84 -10.11
N LEU A 100 -5.51 -11.42 -8.99
CA LEU A 100 -4.94 -12.32 -7.97
C LEU A 100 -6.01 -13.29 -7.44
N TYR A 101 -7.14 -12.77 -6.95
CA TYR A 101 -8.20 -13.60 -6.33
C TYR A 101 -8.99 -14.43 -7.35
N SER A 102 -8.95 -14.10 -8.64
CA SER A 102 -9.50 -14.94 -9.72
C SER A 102 -8.51 -16.00 -10.21
N GLY A 103 -7.32 -16.10 -9.62
CA GLY A 103 -6.30 -17.07 -10.00
C GLY A 103 -5.55 -16.76 -11.28
N ARG A 104 -5.63 -15.52 -11.80
CA ARG A 104 -4.80 -15.10 -12.95
C ARG A 104 -3.34 -15.03 -12.54
N SER A 105 -2.47 -15.57 -13.39
CA SER A 105 -1.01 -15.58 -13.16
C SER A 105 -0.33 -14.25 -13.52
N SER A 106 -1.00 -13.39 -14.30
CA SER A 106 -0.39 -12.15 -14.79
C SER A 106 -1.42 -11.03 -15.05
N ILE A 107 -0.92 -9.80 -15.06
CA ILE A 107 -1.62 -8.60 -15.51
C ILE A 107 -0.79 -7.89 -16.60
N ALA A 108 -1.50 -7.27 -17.55
CA ALA A 108 -0.88 -6.49 -18.62
C ALA A 108 -1.18 -5.00 -18.44
N LYS A 109 -0.43 -4.15 -19.14
CA LYS A 109 -0.69 -2.71 -19.20
C LYS A 109 -2.11 -2.42 -19.70
N ALA A 110 -2.57 -3.19 -20.70
CA ALA A 110 -3.91 -3.06 -21.26
C ALA A 110 -5.04 -3.27 -20.23
N ASP A 111 -4.84 -4.16 -19.23
CA ASP A 111 -5.83 -4.36 -18.16
C ASP A 111 -6.02 -3.07 -17.34
N VAL A 112 -4.90 -2.41 -17.01
CA VAL A 112 -4.92 -1.14 -16.26
C VAL A 112 -5.49 0.00 -17.12
N GLU A 113 -5.07 0.09 -18.38
CA GLU A 113 -5.61 1.11 -19.31
C GLU A 113 -7.11 0.97 -19.52
N ALA A 114 -7.62 -0.26 -19.66
CA ALA A 114 -9.04 -0.54 -19.80
C ALA A 114 -9.82 -0.06 -18.58
N TYR A 115 -9.31 -0.33 -17.36
CA TYR A 115 -9.93 0.15 -16.14
C TYR A 115 -9.91 1.68 -16.03
N LEU A 116 -8.78 2.33 -16.35
CA LEU A 116 -8.68 3.80 -16.34
C LEU A 116 -9.61 4.46 -17.36
N LYS A 117 -9.79 3.87 -18.55
CA LYS A 117 -10.77 4.33 -19.53
C LYS A 117 -12.21 4.18 -19.03
N TYR A 118 -12.49 3.08 -18.33
CA TYR A 118 -13.80 2.82 -17.73
C TYR A 118 -14.16 3.88 -16.66
N ILE A 119 -13.27 4.19 -15.72
CA ILE A 119 -13.55 5.22 -14.71
C ILE A 119 -13.67 6.61 -15.35
N LYS A 120 -12.82 6.95 -16.34
CA LYS A 120 -12.96 8.20 -17.11
C LYS A 120 -14.32 8.33 -17.78
N ALA A 121 -14.84 7.22 -18.34
CA ALA A 121 -16.15 7.23 -18.99
C ALA A 121 -17.32 7.41 -18.00
N LYS A 122 -17.14 7.04 -16.74
CA LYS A 122 -18.12 7.26 -15.67
C LYS A 122 -18.15 8.70 -15.16
N GLU A 123 -16.99 9.35 -15.13
CA GLU A 123 -16.80 10.69 -14.56
C GLU A 123 -16.10 11.61 -15.57
N PRO A 124 -16.71 11.84 -16.75
CA PRO A 124 -16.05 12.53 -17.86
C PRO A 124 -15.77 14.02 -17.59
N GLU A 125 -16.55 14.64 -16.71
CA GLU A 125 -16.37 16.04 -16.32
C GLU A 125 -15.22 16.24 -15.35
N GLU A 126 -14.99 15.26 -14.45
CA GLU A 126 -13.95 15.32 -13.44
C GLU A 126 -12.60 14.75 -13.94
N LEU A 127 -12.65 13.72 -14.80
CA LEU A 127 -11.47 13.00 -15.26
C LEU A 127 -11.12 13.29 -16.72
N ASN A 128 -10.69 14.52 -16.99
CA ASN A 128 -10.26 14.93 -18.34
C ASN A 128 -8.86 14.41 -18.70
N TRP A 129 -8.67 13.08 -18.64
CA TRP A 129 -7.37 12.45 -18.96
C TRP A 129 -7.22 12.19 -20.47
N SER A 130 -6.06 12.56 -21.02
CA SER A 130 -5.69 12.16 -22.38
C SER A 130 -5.30 10.67 -22.41
N ASP A 131 -5.33 10.07 -23.60
CA ASP A 131 -4.86 8.68 -23.76
C ASP A 131 -3.40 8.51 -23.34
N SER A 132 -2.56 9.51 -23.57
CA SER A 132 -1.17 9.51 -23.10
C SER A 132 -1.08 9.55 -21.55
N THR A 133 -1.97 10.26 -20.87
CA THR A 133 -2.06 10.28 -19.41
C THR A 133 -2.44 8.91 -18.87
N ILE A 134 -3.46 8.27 -19.47
CA ILE A 134 -3.89 6.91 -19.13
C ILE A 134 -2.74 5.92 -19.31
N ALA A 135 -2.09 5.93 -20.49
CA ALA A 135 -0.98 5.03 -20.79
C ALA A 135 0.22 5.20 -19.85
N ASN A 136 0.54 6.45 -19.49
CA ASN A 136 1.60 6.76 -18.54
C ASN A 136 1.24 6.33 -17.11
N SER A 137 0.00 6.55 -16.69
CA SER A 137 -0.49 6.14 -15.37
C SER A 137 -0.46 4.62 -15.21
N ALA A 138 -0.90 3.88 -16.22
CA ALA A 138 -0.83 2.42 -16.26
C ALA A 138 0.62 1.92 -16.16
N SER A 139 1.54 2.52 -16.92
CA SER A 139 2.95 2.15 -16.88
C SER A 139 3.59 2.44 -15.51
N LYS A 140 3.26 3.58 -14.90
CA LYS A 140 3.73 3.95 -13.56
C LYS A 140 3.20 2.98 -12.51
N TYR A 141 1.91 2.67 -12.54
CA TYR A 141 1.29 1.72 -11.62
C TYR A 141 1.98 0.34 -11.65
N LEU A 142 2.17 -0.24 -12.84
CA LEU A 142 2.86 -1.52 -13.00
C LEU A 142 4.33 -1.48 -12.55
N THR A 143 4.99 -0.34 -12.76
CA THR A 143 6.35 -0.13 -12.26
C THR A 143 6.39 -0.12 -10.73
N MET A 144 5.37 0.45 -10.09
CA MET A 144 5.26 0.44 -8.63
C MET A 144 5.02 -0.95 -8.09
N LEU A 145 4.08 -1.72 -8.65
CA LEU A 145 3.85 -3.11 -8.26
C LEU A 145 5.14 -3.93 -8.35
N LYS A 146 5.92 -3.73 -9.43
CA LYS A 146 7.23 -4.40 -9.57
C LYS A 146 8.20 -3.98 -8.48
N LYS A 147 8.25 -2.69 -8.13
CA LYS A 147 9.14 -2.18 -7.07
C LYS A 147 8.73 -2.65 -5.68
N PHE A 148 7.43 -2.86 -5.42
CA PHE A 148 6.94 -3.50 -4.20
C PHE A 148 7.22 -5.00 -4.15
N GLY A 149 7.69 -5.62 -5.24
CA GLY A 149 7.89 -7.05 -5.32
C GLY A 149 6.63 -7.85 -5.68
N PHE A 150 5.51 -7.18 -5.98
CA PHE A 150 4.21 -7.84 -6.25
C PHE A 150 4.02 -8.21 -7.71
N ALA A 151 4.95 -7.83 -8.57
CA ALA A 151 4.94 -8.19 -9.97
C ALA A 151 6.34 -8.40 -10.52
N ALA A 152 6.51 -9.35 -11.44
CA ALA A 152 7.76 -9.61 -12.15
C ALA A 152 7.55 -9.55 -13.67
N GLY A 153 8.65 -9.53 -14.42
CA GLY A 153 8.62 -9.55 -15.89
C GLY A 153 8.60 -8.17 -16.55
N THR A 154 8.51 -8.16 -17.89
CA THR A 154 8.61 -6.95 -18.72
C THR A 154 7.26 -6.54 -19.35
N LEU A 155 6.77 -7.29 -20.33
CA LEU A 155 5.51 -7.01 -21.03
C LEU A 155 4.28 -7.42 -20.24
N GLN A 156 4.22 -8.69 -19.85
CA GLN A 156 3.23 -9.18 -18.88
C GLN A 156 3.88 -9.19 -17.51
N LYS A 157 3.12 -8.78 -16.50
CA LYS A 157 3.56 -8.78 -15.11
C LYS A 157 3.01 -10.02 -14.43
N GLU A 158 3.88 -11.00 -14.20
CA GLU A 158 3.57 -12.14 -13.34
C GLU A 158 3.21 -11.64 -11.95
N ILE A 159 2.06 -12.07 -11.42
CA ILE A 159 1.57 -11.66 -10.11
C ILE A 159 2.32 -12.43 -9.02
N LYS A 160 2.80 -11.70 -8.01
CA LYS A 160 3.43 -12.25 -6.81
C LYS A 160 2.72 -11.72 -5.58
N ALA A 161 2.07 -12.59 -4.83
CA ALA A 161 1.55 -12.22 -3.51
C ALA A 161 2.68 -12.23 -2.48
N PRO A 162 2.83 -11.21 -1.64
CA PRO A 162 3.81 -11.23 -0.57
C PRO A 162 3.43 -12.27 0.48
N HIS A 163 4.44 -12.85 1.14
CA HIS A 163 4.22 -13.60 2.35
C HIS A 163 4.00 -12.62 3.52
N LEU A 164 2.90 -12.75 4.24
CA LEU A 164 2.66 -11.99 5.45
C LEU A 164 3.22 -12.75 6.66
N SER A 165 4.29 -12.24 7.25
CA SER A 165 4.77 -12.69 8.55
C SER A 165 3.77 -12.37 9.66
N SER A 166 3.99 -12.92 10.85
CA SER A 166 3.21 -12.58 12.06
C SER A 166 3.28 -11.08 12.37
N ALA A 167 4.46 -10.47 12.25
CA ALA A 167 4.65 -9.05 12.51
C ALA A 167 3.88 -8.17 11.51
N LEU A 168 3.94 -8.48 10.21
CA LEU A 168 3.16 -7.78 9.19
C LEU A 168 1.65 -7.94 9.39
N PHE A 169 1.19 -9.12 9.79
CA PHE A 169 -0.22 -9.34 10.07
C PHE A 169 -0.70 -8.50 11.25
N VAL A 170 0.07 -8.46 12.33
CA VAL A 170 -0.22 -7.59 13.49
C VAL A 170 -0.24 -6.12 13.08
N TYR A 171 0.73 -5.69 12.29
CA TYR A 171 0.76 -4.32 11.76
C TYR A 171 -0.49 -4.01 10.93
N LEU A 172 -0.89 -4.91 10.02
CA LEU A 172 -2.09 -4.74 9.19
C LEU A 172 -3.36 -4.57 10.04
N VAL A 173 -3.55 -5.41 11.06
CA VAL A 173 -4.73 -5.33 11.94
C VAL A 173 -4.73 -3.98 12.68
N LYS A 174 -3.59 -3.56 13.24
CA LYS A 174 -3.47 -2.25 13.90
C LYS A 174 -3.75 -1.11 12.92
N LEU A 175 -3.17 -1.15 11.73
CA LEU A 175 -3.38 -0.15 10.70
C LEU A 175 -4.86 -0.06 10.29
N ALA A 176 -5.51 -1.20 10.08
CA ALA A 176 -6.91 -1.28 9.69
C ALA A 176 -7.82 -0.61 10.72
N LEU A 177 -7.62 -0.91 12.00
CA LEU A 177 -8.42 -0.34 13.08
C LEU A 177 -8.06 1.12 13.41
N THR A 178 -6.85 1.56 13.10
CA THR A 178 -6.44 2.96 13.24
C THR A 178 -6.99 3.84 12.11
N VAL A 179 -6.95 3.35 10.87
CA VAL A 179 -7.39 4.13 9.70
C VAL A 179 -8.92 4.13 9.55
N TYR A 180 -9.57 3.03 9.95
CA TYR A 180 -11.03 2.85 9.90
C TYR A 180 -11.54 2.39 11.28
N PRO A 181 -11.56 3.27 12.30
CA PRO A 181 -11.87 2.90 13.68
C PRO A 181 -13.32 2.43 13.89
N ASP A 182 -14.24 2.82 13.01
CA ASP A 182 -15.63 2.41 13.04
C ASP A 182 -15.87 1.04 12.39
N GLU A 183 -14.95 0.58 11.53
CA GLU A 183 -15.04 -0.69 10.80
C GLU A 183 -14.21 -1.78 11.49
N ARG A 184 -14.69 -2.29 12.61
CA ARG A 184 -14.01 -3.26 13.47
C ARG A 184 -14.27 -4.72 13.08
N THR A 185 -14.75 -4.96 11.89
CA THR A 185 -15.12 -6.30 11.39
C THR A 185 -14.23 -6.71 10.21
N LEU A 186 -14.50 -7.91 9.67
CA LEU A 186 -13.85 -8.35 8.43
C LEU A 186 -14.24 -7.50 7.20
N ALA A 187 -15.28 -6.66 7.33
CA ALA A 187 -15.65 -5.70 6.29
C ALA A 187 -14.71 -4.48 6.23
N ASN A 188 -13.75 -4.35 7.17
CA ASN A 188 -12.77 -3.27 7.12
C ASN A 188 -12.08 -3.22 5.76
N PRO A 189 -12.10 -2.06 5.07
CA PRO A 189 -11.60 -1.94 3.70
C PRO A 189 -10.14 -2.38 3.51
N LEU A 190 -9.30 -2.27 4.55
CA LEU A 190 -7.88 -2.65 4.45
C LEU A 190 -7.65 -4.17 4.41
N PHE A 191 -8.54 -4.98 4.97
CA PHE A 191 -8.39 -6.43 4.91
C PHE A 191 -8.46 -6.97 3.47
N ARG A 192 -9.15 -6.30 2.56
CA ARG A 192 -9.13 -6.65 1.14
C ARG A 192 -7.73 -6.55 0.52
N PHE A 193 -6.88 -5.67 1.05
CA PHE A 193 -5.50 -5.46 0.60
C PHE A 193 -4.47 -6.31 1.35
N SER A 194 -4.93 -7.32 2.09
CA SER A 194 -4.09 -8.23 2.87
C SER A 194 -3.44 -9.35 2.06
N PHE A 195 -3.86 -9.58 0.83
CA PHE A 195 -3.50 -10.77 0.02
C PHE A 195 -4.00 -12.11 0.62
N LEU A 196 -4.85 -12.05 1.64
CA LEU A 196 -5.44 -13.20 2.31
C LEU A 196 -6.95 -13.27 2.01
N ASP A 197 -7.48 -14.47 1.95
CA ASP A 197 -8.92 -14.66 2.01
C ASP A 197 -9.46 -14.50 3.44
N ASN A 198 -10.78 -14.31 3.57
CA ASN A 198 -11.41 -14.09 4.87
C ASN A 198 -11.17 -15.23 5.86
N GLN A 199 -11.13 -16.47 5.39
CA GLN A 199 -10.91 -17.63 6.26
C GLN A 199 -9.48 -17.63 6.83
N SER A 200 -8.50 -17.28 6.02
CA SER A 200 -7.10 -17.12 6.45
C SER A 200 -6.95 -15.98 7.46
N ILE A 201 -7.66 -14.86 7.25
CA ILE A 201 -7.67 -13.75 8.21
C ILE A 201 -8.27 -14.21 9.53
N ILE A 202 -9.43 -14.87 9.53
CA ILE A 202 -10.09 -15.39 10.73
C ILE A 202 -9.17 -16.33 11.50
N THR A 203 -8.56 -17.28 10.79
CA THR A 203 -7.66 -18.27 11.40
C THR A 203 -6.49 -17.57 12.08
N ARG A 204 -5.86 -16.60 11.42
CA ARG A 204 -4.76 -15.82 11.99
C ARG A 204 -5.20 -14.98 13.18
N LEU A 205 -6.32 -14.27 13.11
CA LEU A 205 -6.84 -13.45 14.21
C LEU A 205 -7.02 -14.26 15.50
N LYS A 206 -7.42 -15.53 15.38
CA LYS A 206 -7.66 -16.44 16.52
C LYS A 206 -6.42 -17.16 17.03
N THR A 207 -5.26 -16.91 16.45
CA THR A 207 -4.00 -17.52 16.90
C THR A 207 -3.69 -17.09 18.34
N ILE A 208 -3.29 -18.02 19.17
CA ILE A 208 -3.04 -17.82 20.62
C ILE A 208 -2.04 -16.69 20.87
N GLU A 209 -1.00 -16.57 20.02
CA GLU A 209 0.03 -15.54 20.11
C GLU A 209 -0.52 -14.11 20.10
N TYR A 210 -1.71 -13.88 19.51
CA TYR A 210 -2.30 -12.57 19.36
C TYR A 210 -3.34 -12.21 20.43
N ILE A 211 -3.68 -13.15 21.32
CA ILE A 211 -4.63 -12.90 22.42
C ILE A 211 -4.22 -11.67 23.29
N PRO A 212 -2.92 -11.40 23.52
CA PRO A 212 -2.53 -10.19 24.25
C PRO A 212 -2.78 -8.88 23.48
N LEU A 213 -2.93 -8.92 22.15
CA LEU A 213 -2.96 -7.74 21.30
C LEU A 213 -4.38 -7.25 21.03
N TRP A 214 -5.35 -8.17 20.97
CA TRP A 214 -6.76 -7.84 20.71
C TRP A 214 -7.72 -8.84 21.31
N ASN A 215 -8.98 -8.40 21.45
CA ASN A 215 -10.12 -9.25 21.76
C ASN A 215 -10.88 -9.54 20.46
N ILE A 216 -11.42 -10.74 20.34
CA ILE A 216 -12.32 -11.14 19.26
C ILE A 216 -13.65 -11.52 19.86
N THR A 217 -14.71 -10.86 19.40
CA THR A 217 -16.10 -11.28 19.67
C THR A 217 -16.68 -11.85 18.39
N GLN A 218 -17.25 -13.04 18.46
CA GLN A 218 -17.90 -13.66 17.30
C GLN A 218 -19.37 -13.94 17.62
N ILE A 219 -20.25 -13.47 16.76
CA ILE A 219 -21.70 -13.73 16.80
C ILE A 219 -22.11 -14.25 15.42
N GLY A 220 -22.34 -15.56 15.33
CA GLY A 220 -22.58 -16.21 14.04
C GLY A 220 -21.38 -16.11 13.09
N SER A 221 -21.57 -15.48 11.93
CA SER A 221 -20.54 -15.19 10.94
C SER A 221 -19.74 -13.90 11.24
N ASP A 222 -20.28 -13.04 12.09
CA ASP A 222 -19.75 -11.71 12.31
C ASP A 222 -18.65 -11.74 13.37
N ILE A 223 -17.50 -11.19 13.01
CA ILE A 223 -16.32 -11.08 13.86
C ILE A 223 -16.04 -9.60 14.11
N THR A 224 -15.97 -9.23 15.38
CA THR A 224 -15.56 -7.88 15.82
C THR A 224 -14.19 -7.97 16.49
N ILE A 225 -13.29 -7.05 16.13
CA ILE A 225 -11.91 -6.97 16.61
C ILE A 225 -11.77 -5.69 17.42
N THR A 226 -11.20 -5.80 18.63
CA THR A 226 -10.92 -4.64 19.49
C THR A 226 -9.49 -4.73 20.01
N LEU A 227 -8.65 -3.71 19.75
CA LEU A 227 -7.31 -3.63 20.31
C LEU A 227 -7.37 -3.52 21.85
N LYS A 228 -6.36 -4.10 22.51
CA LYS A 228 -6.18 -4.00 23.97
C LYS A 228 -5.26 -2.85 24.35
#